data_10fbd7cae924e43e19f7d94bea0406d3
#
_entry.id   10fbd7cae924e43e19f7d94bea0406d3
#
_cell.length_a   1.000
_cell.length_b   1.000
_cell.length_c   1.000
_cell.angle_alpha   90.00
_cell.angle_beta   90.00
_cell.angle_gamma   90.00
#
_symmetry.space_group_name_H-M   'P 1'
#
loop_
_entity.id
_entity.type
_entity.pdbx_description
1 polymer ?
#
loop_
_entity_poly.entity_id
_entity_poly.type
_entity_poly.pdbx_seq_one_letter_code
_entity_poly.pdbx_strand_id
1 'polypeptide(L)'
;MYKNGVSHMTANDDFEGVSKIVKWMSFVPDKKNNPVPISPSVDNWDRDITYYPPQKQTYDVRWLIAGQESSEGFLSGLFDRGSFEESLGGWARTVVVGRARLGGIPVGVIGVETRSVENVTPADPANPDSIEQVTNEAG
;
A
#
# COMPACT_ATOMS: atom_id res chain seq x y z
N MET A 1 7.33 7.21 14.88
CA MET A 1 7.18 8.09 13.69
C MET A 1 6.34 7.43 12.60
N TYR A 2 6.44 6.14 12.39
CA TYR A 2 5.64 5.42 11.38
C TYR A 2 4.13 5.39 11.72
N LYS A 3 3.79 5.12 12.99
CA LYS A 3 2.39 5.04 13.45
C LYS A 3 1.66 6.40 13.55
N ASN A 4 2.38 7.52 13.49
CA ASN A 4 1.81 8.87 13.56
C ASN A 4 1.88 9.64 12.23
N GLY A 5 2.19 8.95 11.13
CA GLY A 5 2.19 9.52 9.79
C GLY A 5 3.40 10.41 9.44
N VAL A 6 4.38 10.54 10.32
CA VAL A 6 5.59 11.32 10.02
C VAL A 6 6.52 10.56 9.07
N SER A 7 6.68 9.25 9.26
CA SER A 7 7.43 8.40 8.35
C SER A 7 6.45 7.67 7.42
N HIS A 8 6.57 7.89 6.14
CA HIS A 8 5.69 7.29 5.15
C HIS A 8 6.00 5.81 4.87
N MET A 9 7.27 5.45 4.99
CA MET A 9 7.78 4.10 4.74
C MET A 9 8.83 3.76 5.76
N THR A 10 9.03 2.48 6.02
CA THR A 10 10.09 1.94 6.86
C THR A 10 10.85 0.86 6.09
N ALA A 11 12.10 0.63 6.46
CA ALA A 11 12.94 -0.43 5.94
C ALA A 11 13.61 -1.16 7.10
N ASN A 12 13.89 -2.45 6.95
CA ASN A 12 14.54 -3.27 7.96
C ASN A 12 16.06 -3.15 7.92
N ASP A 13 16.58 -2.81 6.73
CA ASP A 13 18.02 -2.61 6.51
C ASP A 13 18.27 -1.54 5.43
N ASP A 14 19.55 -1.20 5.24
CA ASP A 14 19.98 -0.17 4.29
C ASP A 14 19.69 -0.56 2.84
N PHE A 15 19.81 -1.83 2.49
CA PHE A 15 19.56 -2.31 1.13
C PHE A 15 18.08 -2.19 0.78
N GLU A 16 17.19 -2.60 1.66
CA GLU A 16 15.75 -2.41 1.51
C GLU A 16 15.41 -0.92 1.42
N GLY A 17 16.05 -0.09 2.25
CA GLY A 17 15.87 1.36 2.25
C GLY A 17 16.21 1.99 0.90
N VAL A 18 17.37 1.67 0.35
CA VAL A 18 17.80 2.15 -0.97
C VAL A 18 16.87 1.64 -2.06
N SER A 19 16.48 0.36 -2.01
CA SER A 19 15.56 -0.24 -2.98
C SER A 19 14.22 0.48 -3.01
N LYS A 20 13.65 0.79 -1.84
CA LYS A 20 12.39 1.55 -1.72
C LYS A 20 12.52 2.98 -2.27
N ILE A 21 13.63 3.66 -2.00
CA ILE A 21 13.89 5.01 -2.54
C ILE A 21 13.95 4.96 -4.07
N VAL A 22 14.72 4.04 -4.63
CA VAL A 22 14.85 3.89 -6.10
C VAL A 22 13.50 3.57 -6.73
N LYS A 23 12.74 2.64 -6.13
CA LYS A 23 11.39 2.31 -6.57
C LYS A 23 10.46 3.51 -6.51
N TRP A 24 10.49 4.27 -5.40
CA TRP A 24 9.69 5.49 -5.27
C TRP A 24 10.05 6.53 -6.34
N MET A 25 11.34 6.76 -6.58
CA MET A 25 11.80 7.70 -7.60
C MET A 25 11.40 7.28 -9.01
N SER A 26 11.24 5.98 -9.27
CA SER A 26 10.82 5.48 -10.58
C SER A 26 9.42 5.92 -11.01
N PHE A 27 8.59 6.40 -10.09
CA PHE A 27 7.26 6.94 -10.38
C PHE A 27 7.27 8.42 -10.78
N VAL A 28 8.41 9.11 -10.63
CA VAL A 28 8.50 10.57 -10.78
C VAL A 28 9.26 10.91 -12.07
N PRO A 29 8.79 11.89 -12.87
CA PRO A 29 9.52 12.36 -14.06
C PRO A 29 10.88 12.95 -13.67
N ASP A 30 11.88 12.80 -14.55
CA ASP A 30 13.24 13.35 -14.37
C ASP A 30 13.26 14.87 -14.22
N LYS A 31 12.34 15.55 -14.90
CA LYS A 31 12.25 17.01 -14.94
C LYS A 31 10.79 17.47 -14.94
N LYS A 32 10.57 18.68 -14.47
CA LYS A 32 9.27 19.36 -14.59
C LYS A 32 8.81 19.37 -16.05
N ASN A 33 7.55 19.03 -16.27
CA ASN A 33 6.89 18.95 -17.58
C ASN A 33 7.35 17.80 -18.51
N ASN A 34 8.20 16.89 -18.04
CA ASN A 34 8.45 15.65 -18.75
C ASN A 34 7.24 14.70 -18.64
N PRO A 35 7.04 13.81 -19.62
CA PRO A 35 6.02 12.78 -19.50
C PRO A 35 6.30 11.86 -18.29
N VAL A 36 5.26 11.24 -17.80
CA VAL A 36 5.39 10.25 -16.72
C VAL A 36 6.27 9.07 -17.18
N PRO A 37 7.12 8.52 -16.30
CA PRO A 37 8.05 7.45 -16.65
C PRO A 37 7.30 6.12 -16.82
N ILE A 38 6.99 5.74 -18.05
CA ILE A 38 6.40 4.45 -18.37
C ILE A 38 7.50 3.38 -18.27
N SER A 39 7.24 2.34 -17.49
CA SER A 39 8.13 1.17 -17.36
C SER A 39 7.46 -0.06 -17.98
N PRO A 40 8.22 -0.95 -18.60
CA PRO A 40 7.66 -2.22 -19.06
C PRO A 40 7.00 -2.96 -17.89
N SER A 41 5.75 -3.40 -18.08
CA SER A 41 5.09 -4.27 -17.13
C SER A 41 5.64 -5.70 -17.25
N VAL A 42 5.71 -6.41 -16.13
CA VAL A 42 6.00 -7.85 -16.10
C VAL A 42 4.78 -8.64 -16.61
N ASP A 43 3.61 -8.06 -16.41
CA ASP A 43 2.34 -8.64 -16.82
C ASP A 43 2.07 -8.38 -18.30
N ASN A 44 1.30 -9.28 -18.92
CA ASN A 44 0.74 -9.01 -20.24
C ASN A 44 -0.29 -7.89 -20.13
N TRP A 45 -0.31 -6.97 -21.09
CA TRP A 45 -1.22 -5.81 -21.09
C TRP A 45 -2.71 -6.18 -21.19
N ASP A 46 -3.02 -7.36 -21.73
CA ASP A 46 -4.39 -7.91 -21.91
C ASP A 46 -4.72 -9.02 -20.89
N ARG A 47 -3.94 -9.12 -19.80
CA ARG A 47 -4.20 -10.10 -18.74
C ARG A 47 -5.57 -9.90 -18.09
N ASP A 48 -6.18 -10.98 -17.70
CA ASP A 48 -7.38 -10.93 -16.85
C ASP A 48 -7.04 -10.61 -15.40
N ILE A 49 -7.94 -9.90 -14.74
CA ILE A 49 -7.94 -9.74 -13.28
C ILE A 49 -8.59 -11.01 -12.72
N THR A 50 -7.84 -11.79 -11.96
CA THR A 50 -8.30 -13.08 -11.43
C THR A 50 -8.67 -13.03 -9.94
N TYR A 51 -8.30 -11.97 -9.23
CA TYR A 51 -8.78 -11.75 -7.88
C TYR A 51 -10.18 -11.12 -7.89
N TYR A 52 -11.14 -11.81 -7.31
CA TYR A 52 -12.51 -11.32 -7.14
C TYR A 52 -12.82 -11.14 -5.67
N PRO A 53 -13.09 -9.90 -5.19
CA PRO A 53 -13.45 -9.68 -3.80
C PRO A 53 -14.77 -10.39 -3.43
N PRO A 54 -14.87 -10.97 -2.23
CA PRO A 54 -16.09 -11.61 -1.77
C PRO A 54 -17.23 -10.61 -1.60
N GLN A 55 -18.44 -10.94 -2.06
CA GLN A 55 -19.58 -10.02 -2.10
C GLN A 55 -20.16 -9.67 -0.71
N LYS A 56 -19.95 -10.51 0.30
CA LYS A 56 -20.59 -10.37 1.63
C LYS A 56 -19.62 -10.52 2.79
N GLN A 57 -18.34 -10.47 2.52
CA GLN A 57 -17.28 -10.60 3.52
C GLN A 57 -16.29 -9.47 3.38
N THR A 58 -15.69 -9.10 4.47
CA THR A 58 -14.58 -8.15 4.47
C THR A 58 -13.32 -8.81 3.87
N TYR A 59 -12.51 -8.04 3.16
CA TYR A 59 -11.27 -8.49 2.56
C TYR A 59 -10.19 -7.41 2.68
N ASP A 60 -8.95 -7.79 2.53
CA ASP A 60 -7.85 -6.82 2.43
C ASP A 60 -7.88 -6.15 1.06
N VAL A 61 -8.09 -4.84 1.03
CA VAL A 61 -8.13 -4.06 -0.22
C VAL A 61 -6.82 -4.17 -1.02
N ARG A 62 -5.70 -4.48 -0.34
CA ARG A 62 -4.40 -4.71 -0.99
C ARG A 62 -4.42 -5.87 -1.96
N TRP A 63 -5.27 -6.87 -1.71
CA TRP A 63 -5.43 -8.01 -2.62
C TRP A 63 -6.10 -7.61 -3.94
N LEU A 64 -7.08 -6.69 -3.88
CA LEU A 64 -7.67 -6.13 -5.08
C LEU A 64 -6.67 -5.24 -5.84
N ILE A 65 -5.84 -4.50 -5.12
CA ILE A 65 -4.82 -3.60 -5.68
C ILE A 65 -3.67 -4.39 -6.33
N ALA A 66 -2.99 -5.21 -5.55
CA ALA A 66 -1.71 -5.83 -5.90
C ALA A 66 -1.80 -7.30 -6.30
N GLY A 67 -2.94 -7.94 -6.01
CA GLY A 67 -3.10 -9.40 -6.12
C GLY A 67 -2.77 -10.12 -4.82
N GLN A 68 -2.97 -11.42 -4.82
CA GLN A 68 -2.77 -12.29 -3.67
C GLN A 68 -2.12 -13.62 -4.09
N GLU A 69 -1.17 -14.10 -3.30
CA GLU A 69 -0.70 -15.49 -3.41
C GLU A 69 -1.77 -16.43 -2.84
N SER A 70 -2.13 -17.45 -3.59
CA SER A 70 -3.08 -18.48 -3.23
C SER A 70 -2.40 -19.86 -3.29
N SER A 71 -3.03 -20.87 -2.70
CA SER A 71 -2.60 -22.28 -2.82
C SER A 71 -2.55 -22.79 -4.26
N GLU A 72 -3.34 -22.19 -5.15
CA GLU A 72 -3.43 -22.53 -6.56
C GLU A 72 -2.56 -21.65 -7.47
N GLY A 73 -1.84 -20.67 -6.89
CA GLY A 73 -0.99 -19.73 -7.58
C GLY A 73 -1.36 -18.27 -7.32
N PHE A 74 -0.75 -17.36 -8.05
CA PHE A 74 -0.98 -15.93 -7.90
C PHE A 74 -2.29 -15.49 -8.55
N LEU A 75 -3.15 -14.86 -7.75
CA LEU A 75 -4.35 -14.17 -8.22
C LEU A 75 -4.02 -12.71 -8.51
N SER A 76 -4.17 -12.31 -9.77
CA SER A 76 -3.83 -10.96 -10.21
C SER A 76 -4.85 -9.92 -9.74
N GLY A 77 -4.35 -8.82 -9.17
CA GLY A 77 -5.13 -7.64 -8.83
C GLY A 77 -5.27 -6.66 -10.00
N LEU A 78 -5.75 -5.47 -9.70
CA LEU A 78 -6.00 -4.42 -10.70
C LEU A 78 -4.70 -3.89 -11.32
N PHE A 79 -3.66 -3.66 -10.52
CA PHE A 79 -2.40 -3.05 -10.96
C PHE A 79 -1.35 -4.10 -11.32
N ASP A 80 -0.29 -3.65 -12.00
CA ASP A 80 0.80 -4.50 -12.45
C ASP A 80 1.46 -5.20 -11.26
N ARG A 81 1.74 -6.49 -11.42
CA ARG A 81 2.32 -7.33 -10.37
C ARG A 81 3.61 -6.73 -9.83
N GLY A 82 3.70 -6.61 -8.49
CA GLY A 82 4.86 -6.09 -7.79
C GLY A 82 5.08 -4.57 -7.94
N SER A 83 4.16 -3.86 -8.62
CA SER A 83 4.29 -2.41 -8.82
C SER A 83 3.79 -1.59 -7.63
N PHE A 84 2.87 -2.11 -6.84
CA PHE A 84 2.28 -1.37 -5.72
C PHE A 84 3.31 -1.08 -4.64
N GLU A 85 3.38 0.18 -4.23
CA GLU A 85 4.20 0.67 -3.14
C GLU A 85 3.33 1.47 -2.18
N GLU A 86 3.05 0.87 -1.02
CA GLU A 86 2.21 1.47 0.00
C GLU A 86 2.96 2.57 0.74
N SER A 87 2.30 3.70 0.96
CA SER A 87 2.76 4.80 1.80
C SER A 87 1.84 4.95 3.00
N LEU A 88 2.37 5.38 4.15
CA LEU A 88 1.58 5.62 5.36
C LEU A 88 0.89 4.37 5.94
N GLY A 89 1.32 3.16 5.60
CA GLY A 89 0.68 1.91 6.03
C GLY A 89 0.62 1.68 7.55
N GLY A 90 1.35 2.46 8.34
CA GLY A 90 1.28 2.45 9.81
C GLY A 90 0.33 3.48 10.42
N TRP A 91 -0.23 4.39 9.59
CA TRP A 91 -1.10 5.47 10.01
C TRP A 91 -2.39 5.49 9.20
N ALA A 92 -3.51 5.93 9.82
CA ALA A 92 -4.82 6.00 9.16
C ALA A 92 -5.18 4.69 8.42
N ARG A 93 -5.07 3.56 9.11
CA ARG A 93 -5.10 2.20 8.55
C ARG A 93 -6.44 1.80 7.92
N THR A 94 -7.48 2.63 8.06
CA THR A 94 -8.77 2.50 7.37
C THR A 94 -8.69 2.88 5.89
N VAL A 95 -7.58 3.52 5.48
CA VAL A 95 -7.33 3.90 4.08
C VAL A 95 -5.94 3.41 3.67
N VAL A 96 -5.87 2.70 2.56
CA VAL A 96 -4.63 2.24 1.94
C VAL A 96 -4.26 3.21 0.83
N VAL A 97 -3.12 3.85 0.96
CA VAL A 97 -2.61 4.81 -0.03
C VAL A 97 -1.25 4.39 -0.55
N GLY A 98 -0.97 4.68 -1.80
CA GLY A 98 0.30 4.31 -2.40
C GLY A 98 0.41 4.72 -3.86
N ARG A 99 1.38 4.13 -4.52
CA ARG A 99 1.61 4.23 -5.95
C ARG A 99 1.67 2.86 -6.56
N ALA A 100 1.19 2.75 -7.79
CA ALA A 100 1.25 1.52 -8.55
C ALA A 100 1.47 1.83 -10.04
N ARG A 101 1.52 0.80 -10.86
CA ARG A 101 1.54 0.93 -12.31
C ARG A 101 0.35 0.18 -12.90
N LEU A 102 -0.22 0.75 -13.93
CA LEU A 102 -1.25 0.13 -14.75
C LEU A 102 -0.76 0.11 -16.20
N GLY A 103 -0.41 -1.08 -16.71
CA GLY A 103 0.24 -1.21 -18.01
C GLY A 103 1.55 -0.44 -18.10
N GLY A 104 2.34 -0.37 -17.02
CA GLY A 104 3.58 0.38 -16.90
C GLY A 104 3.42 1.87 -16.58
N ILE A 105 2.22 2.43 -16.66
CA ILE A 105 1.93 3.84 -16.39
C ILE A 105 1.80 4.06 -14.87
N PRO A 106 2.57 5.01 -14.27
CA PRO A 106 2.48 5.28 -12.85
C PRO A 106 1.17 5.99 -12.49
N VAL A 107 0.55 5.53 -11.41
CA VAL A 107 -0.71 6.06 -10.89
C VAL A 107 -0.67 6.17 -9.36
N GLY A 108 -1.40 7.12 -8.80
CA GLY A 108 -1.71 7.17 -7.38
C GLY A 108 -2.87 6.24 -7.06
N VAL A 109 -2.81 5.56 -5.92
CA VAL A 109 -3.81 4.59 -5.48
C VAL A 109 -4.35 5.02 -4.13
N ILE A 110 -5.68 5.03 -4.00
CA ILE A 110 -6.40 5.19 -2.74
C ILE A 110 -7.42 4.07 -2.67
N GLY A 111 -7.30 3.21 -1.68
CA GLY A 111 -8.24 2.13 -1.39
C GLY A 111 -8.83 2.28 0.00
N VAL A 112 -10.12 2.06 0.15
CA VAL A 112 -10.77 2.03 1.47
C VAL A 112 -10.67 0.62 2.00
N GLU A 113 -10.16 0.46 3.23
CA GLU A 113 -10.10 -0.83 3.92
C GLU A 113 -11.52 -1.29 4.25
N THR A 114 -11.82 -2.55 4.02
CA THR A 114 -13.16 -3.10 4.28
C THR A 114 -13.25 -3.79 5.64
N ARG A 115 -12.12 -4.02 6.29
CA ARG A 115 -12.01 -4.66 7.60
C ARG A 115 -11.99 -3.61 8.71
N SER A 116 -12.42 -4.00 9.89
CA SER A 116 -12.13 -3.22 11.09
C SER A 116 -10.63 -3.27 11.37
N VAL A 117 -10.05 -2.12 11.63
CA VAL A 117 -8.63 -1.98 11.99
C VAL A 117 -8.49 -1.52 13.43
N GLU A 118 -7.58 -2.16 14.13
CA GLU A 118 -7.26 -1.81 15.50
C GLU A 118 -6.29 -0.61 15.49
N ASN A 119 -6.66 0.45 16.20
CA ASN A 119 -5.82 1.62 16.41
C ASN A 119 -5.38 1.66 17.89
N VAL A 120 -4.07 1.58 18.09
CA VAL A 120 -3.47 1.60 19.43
C VAL A 120 -2.86 2.97 19.68
N THR A 121 -3.45 3.73 20.59
CA THR A 121 -2.89 4.98 21.09
C THR A 121 -2.08 4.66 22.36
N PRO A 122 -0.75 4.80 22.34
CA PRO A 122 0.07 4.49 23.49
C PRO A 122 -0.21 5.47 24.64
N ALA A 123 0.02 5.01 25.87
CA ALA A 123 -0.03 5.86 27.05
C ALA A 123 0.91 7.06 26.90
N ASP A 124 0.49 8.23 27.38
CA ASP A 124 1.33 9.42 27.42
C ASP A 124 2.41 9.25 28.49
N PRO A 125 3.70 9.20 28.12
CA PRO A 125 4.79 9.01 29.07
C PRO A 125 4.95 10.19 30.05
N ALA A 126 4.37 11.34 29.77
CA ALA A 126 4.39 12.51 30.66
C ALA A 126 3.25 12.51 31.68
N ASN A 127 2.27 11.63 31.53
CA ASN A 127 1.13 11.51 32.43
C ASN A 127 1.06 10.09 33.04
N PRO A 128 1.41 9.89 34.32
CA PRO A 128 1.42 8.56 34.94
C PRO A 128 0.05 7.90 35.04
N ASP A 129 -1.03 8.67 34.92
CA ASP A 129 -2.41 8.15 34.94
C ASP A 129 -2.93 7.79 33.53
N SER A 130 -2.13 8.06 32.50
CA SER A 130 -2.48 7.69 31.14
C SER A 130 -2.31 6.19 30.92
N ILE A 131 -3.29 5.57 30.26
CA ILE A 131 -3.26 4.17 29.87
C ILE A 131 -3.31 4.05 28.33
N GLU A 132 -2.73 2.99 27.83
CA GLU A 132 -2.88 2.63 26.41
C GLU A 132 -4.37 2.43 26.07
N GLN A 133 -4.80 3.04 24.97
CA GLN A 133 -6.16 2.92 24.46
C GLN A 133 -6.16 2.14 23.15
N VAL A 134 -7.01 1.14 23.07
CA VAL A 134 -7.23 0.36 21.86
C VAL A 134 -8.64 0.64 21.33
N THR A 135 -8.73 1.17 20.12
CA THR A 135 -9.99 1.46 19.45
C THR A 135 -10.08 0.67 18.16
N ASN A 136 -11.28 0.19 17.82
CA ASN A 136 -11.54 -0.44 16.52
C ASN A 136 -12.23 0.58 15.62
N GLU A 137 -11.62 0.84 14.47
CA GLU A 137 -12.14 1.74 13.44
C GLU A 137 -12.62 0.90 12.26
N ALA A 138 -13.84 1.19 11.77
CA ALA A 138 -14.34 0.59 10.54
C ALA A 138 -13.77 1.34 9.33
N GLY A 139 -13.39 0.59 8.31
CA GLY A 139 -13.03 1.13 7.01
C GLY A 139 -14.24 1.56 6.19
#